data_1b3f123d99047b8973efa5c2faf07a89
#
_entry.id   1b3f123d99047b8973efa5c2faf07a89
#
_cell.length_a   1.000
_cell.length_b   1.000
_cell.length_c   1.000
_cell.angle_alpha   90.00
_cell.angle_beta   90.00
_cell.angle_gamma   90.00
#
_symmetry.space_group_name_H-M   'P 1'
#
loop_
_entity.id
_entity.type
_entity.pdbx_description
1 polymer ?
#
loop_
_entity_poly.entity_id
_entity_poly.type
_entity_poly.pdbx_seq_one_letter_code
_entity_poly.pdbx_strand_id
1 'polypeptide(L)'
;MQEELKDLKIEELAEGTGRQAMKGDTIAAHYTGWLEDGTKFDSSLDRGEPLEFVCGVGMVIKGWDMGVVGMREGQKRRLTIPAHLGYGAYGVPGCIPPNATLIFEVELVK
;
A
#
# COMPACT_ATOMS: atom_id res chain seq x y z
N MET A 1 6.72 -13.64 -22.77
CA MET A 1 7.19 -13.95 -21.44
C MET A 1 6.97 -12.77 -20.53
N GLN A 2 6.39 -13.02 -19.40
CA GLN A 2 6.13 -11.97 -18.44
C GLN A 2 7.37 -11.76 -17.57
N GLU A 3 7.79 -10.52 -17.45
CA GLU A 3 8.85 -10.20 -16.50
C GLU A 3 8.25 -10.08 -15.11
N GLU A 4 8.92 -10.62 -14.12
CA GLU A 4 8.54 -10.40 -12.75
C GLU A 4 8.84 -8.94 -12.39
N LEU A 5 7.89 -8.33 -11.69
CA LEU A 5 8.09 -6.99 -11.16
C LEU A 5 9.12 -7.08 -10.03
N LYS A 6 10.25 -6.42 -10.17
CA LYS A 6 11.35 -6.47 -9.20
C LYS A 6 11.25 -5.38 -8.16
N ASP A 7 10.73 -4.23 -8.54
CA ASP A 7 10.73 -3.06 -7.71
C ASP A 7 9.32 -2.54 -7.48
N LEU A 8 9.17 -1.83 -6.38
CA LEU A 8 7.94 -1.09 -6.08
C LEU A 8 7.73 -0.02 -7.16
N LYS A 9 6.52 0.03 -7.70
CA LYS A 9 6.12 1.08 -8.62
C LYS A 9 5.18 2.02 -7.89
N ILE A 10 5.47 3.32 -7.94
CA ILE A 10 4.68 4.36 -7.29
C ILE A 10 4.14 5.30 -8.35
N GLU A 11 2.82 5.50 -8.36
CA GLU A 11 2.18 6.47 -9.25
C GLU A 11 1.44 7.51 -8.41
N GLU A 12 1.67 8.79 -8.71
CA GLU A 12 0.96 9.87 -8.04
C GLU A 12 -0.42 10.02 -8.68
N LEU A 13 -1.48 9.89 -7.88
CA LEU A 13 -2.85 10.04 -8.35
C LEU A 13 -3.44 11.39 -7.99
N ALA A 14 -3.04 11.95 -6.86
CA ALA A 14 -3.49 13.26 -6.41
C ALA A 14 -2.45 13.87 -5.50
N GLU A 15 -2.26 15.18 -5.59
CA GLU A 15 -1.33 15.90 -4.73
C GLU A 15 -1.97 16.17 -3.38
N GLY A 16 -1.14 16.16 -2.33
CA GLY A 16 -1.54 16.59 -1.00
C GLY A 16 -0.78 17.85 -0.62
N THR A 17 -1.34 18.61 0.30
CA THR A 17 -0.76 19.87 0.74
C THR A 17 -0.51 19.93 2.24
N GLY A 18 -0.92 18.91 2.97
CA GLY A 18 -0.77 18.88 4.41
C GLY A 18 0.61 18.43 4.86
N ARG A 19 0.67 18.02 6.12
CA ARG A 19 1.92 17.56 6.74
C ARG A 19 2.46 16.34 6.01
N GLN A 20 3.78 16.29 5.86
CA GLN A 20 4.47 15.16 5.23
C GLN A 20 4.72 14.06 6.27
N ALA A 21 4.40 12.82 5.88
CA ALA A 21 4.65 11.65 6.72
C ALA A 21 6.14 11.29 6.66
N MET A 22 6.77 11.21 7.82
CA MET A 22 8.16 10.82 7.96
C MET A 22 8.27 9.51 8.70
N LYS A 23 9.35 8.77 8.47
CA LYS A 23 9.62 7.52 9.17
C LYS A 23 9.43 7.70 10.67
N GLY A 24 8.66 6.84 11.30
CA GLY A 24 8.37 6.90 12.72
C GLY A 24 7.11 7.65 13.10
N ASP A 25 6.46 8.32 12.14
CA ASP A 25 5.21 9.02 12.40
C ASP A 25 4.03 8.03 12.47
N THR A 26 3.10 8.30 13.39
CA THR A 26 1.82 7.61 13.39
C THR A 26 0.91 8.32 12.40
N ILE A 27 0.44 7.58 11.42
CA ILE A 27 -0.39 8.13 10.35
C ILE A 27 -1.67 7.33 10.20
N ALA A 28 -2.66 7.92 9.52
CA ALA A 28 -3.90 7.25 9.17
C ALA A 28 -4.09 7.35 7.66
N ALA A 29 -4.38 6.21 7.02
CA ALA A 29 -4.54 6.14 5.58
C ALA A 29 -5.75 5.30 5.20
N HIS A 30 -6.51 5.78 4.22
CA HIS A 30 -7.49 4.94 3.54
C HIS A 30 -6.81 4.21 2.40
N TYR A 31 -7.22 2.98 2.15
CA TYR A 31 -6.65 2.19 1.07
C TYR A 31 -7.66 1.21 0.50
N THR A 32 -7.42 0.81 -0.73
CA THR A 32 -8.06 -0.33 -1.37
C THR A 32 -6.98 -1.15 -2.04
N GLY A 33 -7.04 -2.47 -1.90
CA GLY A 33 -6.06 -3.38 -2.49
C GLY A 33 -6.72 -4.36 -3.44
N TRP A 34 -6.03 -4.60 -4.57
CA TRP A 34 -6.46 -5.55 -5.61
C TRP A 34 -5.33 -6.49 -5.96
N LEU A 35 -5.70 -7.68 -6.41
CA LEU A 35 -4.79 -8.58 -7.13
C LEU A 35 -4.63 -8.09 -8.56
N GLU A 36 -3.66 -8.63 -9.29
CA GLU A 36 -3.42 -8.23 -10.68
C GLU A 36 -4.61 -8.48 -11.59
N ASP A 37 -5.44 -9.48 -11.27
CA ASP A 37 -6.63 -9.79 -12.05
C ASP A 37 -7.80 -8.85 -11.77
N GLY A 38 -7.62 -7.88 -10.89
CA GLY A 38 -8.65 -6.92 -10.53
C GLY A 38 -9.51 -7.31 -9.33
N THR A 39 -9.24 -8.46 -8.72
CA THR A 39 -9.99 -8.91 -7.55
C THR A 39 -9.63 -8.04 -6.34
N LYS A 40 -10.61 -7.36 -5.77
CA LYS A 40 -10.42 -6.57 -4.54
C LYS A 40 -10.32 -7.53 -3.36
N PHE A 41 -9.26 -7.39 -2.56
CA PHE A 41 -9.08 -8.28 -1.41
C PHE A 41 -9.23 -7.56 -0.08
N ASP A 42 -9.12 -6.24 -0.04
CA ASP A 42 -9.28 -5.47 1.19
C ASP A 42 -9.53 -4.00 0.88
N SER A 43 -10.22 -3.31 1.79
CA SER A 43 -10.41 -1.87 1.70
C SER A 43 -10.81 -1.30 3.06
N SER A 44 -10.11 -0.26 3.49
CA SER A 44 -10.48 0.48 4.69
C SER A 44 -11.79 1.24 4.51
N LEU A 45 -12.12 1.59 3.25
CA LEU A 45 -13.36 2.29 2.94
C LEU A 45 -14.58 1.41 3.25
N ASP A 46 -14.46 0.10 3.05
CA ASP A 46 -15.54 -0.83 3.37
C ASP A 46 -15.79 -0.92 4.88
N ARG A 47 -14.78 -0.66 5.68
CA ARG A 47 -14.90 -0.64 7.14
C ARG A 47 -15.30 0.73 7.70
N GLY A 48 -15.26 1.77 6.88
CA GLY A 48 -15.65 3.12 7.27
C GLY A 48 -14.63 3.85 8.13
N GLU A 49 -13.39 3.34 8.26
CA GLU A 49 -12.36 4.04 9.02
C GLU A 49 -10.97 3.75 8.46
N PRO A 50 -10.07 4.75 8.52
CA PRO A 50 -8.72 4.57 8.01
C PRO A 50 -7.89 3.64 8.90
N LEU A 51 -6.85 3.07 8.33
CA LEU A 51 -5.88 2.27 9.07
C LEU A 51 -4.85 3.20 9.71
N GLU A 52 -4.67 3.10 11.01
CA GLU A 52 -3.62 3.81 11.73
C GLU A 52 -2.42 2.90 11.94
N PHE A 53 -1.23 3.41 11.66
CA PHE A 53 0.01 2.66 11.85
C PHE A 53 1.20 3.62 11.90
N VAL A 54 2.32 3.12 12.44
CA VAL A 54 3.59 3.86 12.41
C VAL A 54 4.31 3.50 11.13
N CYS A 55 4.59 4.50 10.30
CA CYS A 55 5.18 4.24 8.98
C CYS A 55 6.70 4.07 9.02
N GLY A 56 7.21 3.22 8.14
CA GLY A 56 8.64 3.03 7.93
C GLY A 56 9.33 2.13 8.95
N VAL A 57 8.60 1.44 9.83
CA VAL A 57 9.18 0.67 10.93
C VAL A 57 8.77 -0.81 10.93
N GLY A 58 8.21 -1.30 9.84
CA GLY A 58 7.88 -2.72 9.68
C GLY A 58 6.53 -3.14 10.24
N MET A 59 5.64 -2.21 10.57
CA MET A 59 4.28 -2.53 11.02
C MET A 59 3.37 -2.99 9.90
N VAL A 60 3.71 -2.66 8.68
CA VAL A 60 2.96 -3.01 7.46
C VAL A 60 3.92 -3.66 6.47
N ILE A 61 3.40 -4.20 5.37
CA ILE A 61 4.26 -4.81 4.35
C ILE A 61 5.29 -3.80 3.82
N LYS A 62 6.43 -4.29 3.38
CA LYS A 62 7.55 -3.42 2.98
C LYS A 62 7.17 -2.44 1.89
N GLY A 63 6.36 -2.86 0.93
CA GLY A 63 5.90 -1.99 -0.15
C GLY A 63 5.14 -0.77 0.36
N TRP A 64 4.39 -0.92 1.45
CA TRP A 64 3.70 0.20 2.10
C TRP A 64 4.69 1.11 2.81
N ASP A 65 5.59 0.53 3.62
CA ASP A 65 6.60 1.34 4.33
C ASP A 65 7.38 2.21 3.34
N MET A 66 7.76 1.64 2.20
CA MET A 66 8.50 2.36 1.17
C MET A 66 7.64 3.37 0.42
N GLY A 67 6.37 3.03 0.18
CA GLY A 67 5.47 3.82 -0.67
C GLY A 67 4.73 4.93 0.04
N VAL A 68 4.66 4.90 1.37
CA VAL A 68 3.85 5.84 2.15
C VAL A 68 4.71 6.93 2.80
N VAL A 69 5.94 6.60 3.20
CA VAL A 69 6.86 7.61 3.74
C VAL A 69 7.09 8.69 2.69
N GLY A 70 6.93 9.94 3.09
CA GLY A 70 7.06 11.07 2.20
C GLY A 70 5.75 11.58 1.62
N MET A 71 4.65 10.84 1.79
CA MET A 71 3.34 11.36 1.38
C MET A 71 2.91 12.52 2.25
N ARG A 72 2.14 13.44 1.66
CA ARG A 72 1.52 14.54 2.40
C ARG A 72 0.05 14.25 2.63
N GLU A 73 -0.50 14.82 3.68
CA GLU A 73 -1.95 14.70 3.95
C GLU A 73 -2.73 15.18 2.73
N GLY A 74 -3.71 14.40 2.32
CA GLY A 74 -4.51 14.63 1.12
C GLY A 74 -3.95 13.99 -0.13
N GLN A 75 -2.71 13.51 -0.11
CA GLN A 75 -2.08 12.90 -1.27
C GLN A 75 -2.59 11.48 -1.47
N LYS A 76 -2.68 11.07 -2.74
CA LYS A 76 -3.09 9.72 -3.11
C LYS A 76 -2.07 9.11 -4.06
N ARG A 77 -1.66 7.88 -3.78
CA ARG A 77 -0.71 7.13 -4.59
C ARG A 77 -1.26 5.77 -4.94
N ARG A 78 -0.91 5.27 -6.13
CA ARG A 78 -1.10 3.86 -6.47
C ARG A 78 0.25 3.16 -6.32
N LEU A 79 0.26 2.10 -5.53
CA LEU A 79 1.45 1.28 -5.29
C LEU A 79 1.26 -0.05 -5.98
N THR A 80 2.17 -0.41 -6.89
CA THR A 80 2.23 -1.76 -7.45
C THR A 80 3.37 -2.47 -6.76
N ILE A 81 3.04 -3.47 -5.96
CA ILE A 81 3.97 -4.07 -5.00
C ILE A 81 4.30 -5.49 -5.42
N PRO A 82 5.57 -5.78 -5.75
CA PRO A 82 5.96 -7.16 -6.07
C PRO A 82 5.87 -8.03 -4.82
N ALA A 83 5.75 -9.34 -5.03
CA ALA A 83 5.50 -10.28 -3.96
C ALA A 83 6.53 -10.18 -2.82
N HIS A 84 7.80 -9.99 -3.14
CA HIS A 84 8.85 -9.93 -2.11
C HIS A 84 8.76 -8.69 -1.21
N LEU A 85 8.00 -7.68 -1.61
CA LEU A 85 7.71 -6.50 -0.79
C LEU A 85 6.28 -6.53 -0.24
N GLY A 86 5.55 -7.62 -0.52
CA GLY A 86 4.20 -7.85 -0.02
C GLY A 86 4.15 -9.10 0.85
N TYR A 87 3.32 -10.07 0.44
CA TYR A 87 3.10 -11.28 1.23
C TYR A 87 3.91 -12.50 0.76
N GLY A 88 4.81 -12.30 -0.22
CA GLY A 88 5.81 -13.28 -0.61
C GLY A 88 5.27 -14.59 -1.15
N ALA A 89 6.07 -15.65 -0.93
CA ALA A 89 5.78 -16.98 -1.47
C ALA A 89 4.60 -17.67 -0.78
N TYR A 90 4.19 -17.20 0.39
CA TYR A 90 3.09 -17.82 1.14
C TYR A 90 1.75 -17.17 0.86
N GLY A 91 1.74 -15.87 0.54
CA GLY A 91 0.50 -15.11 0.43
C GLY A 91 -0.25 -15.07 1.75
N VAL A 92 -1.58 -14.94 1.65
CA VAL A 92 -2.51 -15.02 2.79
C VAL A 92 -3.57 -16.04 2.41
N PRO A 93 -3.62 -17.21 3.07
CA PRO A 93 -4.56 -18.27 2.69
C PRO A 93 -6.00 -17.78 2.60
N GLY A 94 -6.65 -18.09 1.49
CA GLY A 94 -8.04 -17.69 1.23
C GLY A 94 -8.21 -16.24 0.78
N CYS A 95 -7.14 -15.46 0.71
CA CYS A 95 -7.21 -14.03 0.39
C CYS A 95 -6.21 -13.63 -0.69
N ILE A 96 -4.93 -13.91 -0.47
CA ILE A 96 -3.86 -13.53 -1.39
C ILE A 96 -3.08 -14.78 -1.79
N PRO A 97 -2.99 -15.09 -3.09
CA PRO A 97 -2.25 -16.27 -3.54
C PRO A 97 -0.75 -16.11 -3.34
N PRO A 98 0.00 -17.22 -3.38
CA PRO A 98 1.45 -17.17 -3.34
C PRO A 98 2.04 -16.36 -4.49
N ASN A 99 3.10 -15.64 -4.22
CA ASN A 99 3.85 -14.86 -5.21
C ASN A 99 3.01 -13.80 -5.92
N ALA A 100 2.02 -13.24 -5.25
CA ALA A 100 1.11 -12.26 -5.85
C ALA A 100 1.72 -10.86 -5.87
N THR A 101 1.59 -10.20 -7.01
CA THR A 101 1.80 -8.76 -7.12
C THR A 101 0.51 -8.07 -6.67
N LEU A 102 0.64 -7.06 -5.83
CA LEU A 102 -0.49 -6.37 -5.23
C LEU A 102 -0.57 -4.94 -5.76
N ILE A 103 -1.80 -4.46 -5.93
CA ILE A 103 -2.04 -3.08 -6.34
C ILE A 103 -2.85 -2.41 -5.24
N PHE A 104 -2.31 -1.33 -4.68
CA PHE A 104 -3.00 -0.54 -3.67
C PHE A 104 -3.18 0.89 -4.14
N GLU A 105 -4.35 1.46 -3.85
CA GLU A 105 -4.51 2.91 -3.88
C GLU A 105 -4.59 3.37 -2.43
N VAL A 106 -3.69 4.28 -2.05
CA VAL A 106 -3.53 4.74 -0.68
C VAL A 106 -3.69 6.25 -0.64
N GLU A 107 -4.55 6.71 0.26
CA GLU A 107 -4.74 8.14 0.50
C GLU A 107 -4.34 8.45 1.93
N LEU A 108 -3.41 9.37 2.12
CA LEU A 108 -2.99 9.78 3.46
C LEU A 108 -4.02 10.75 4.02
N VAL A 109 -4.67 10.37 5.12
CA VAL A 109 -5.70 11.17 5.77
C VAL A 109 -5.08 12.12 6.79
N LYS A 110 -4.13 11.61 7.59
CA LYS A 110 -3.40 12.43 8.55
C LYS A 110 -2.11 11.78 9.04
#